data_7c6076fb16209e36bebbb04bc2528f28
#
_entry.id   7c6076fb16209e36bebbb04bc2528f28
#
_cell.length_a   1.000
_cell.length_b   1.000
_cell.length_c   1.000
_cell.angle_alpha   90.00
_cell.angle_beta   90.00
_cell.angle_gamma   90.00
#
_symmetry.space_group_name_H-M   'P 1'
#
loop_
_entity.id
_entity.type
_entity.pdbx_description
1 polymer ?
#
loop_
_entity_poly.entity_id
_entity_poly.type
_entity_poly.pdbx_seq_one_letter_code
_entity_poly.pdbx_strand_id
1 'polypeptide(L)'
;NRVRADAMVFGDPPKWPQLRKGEYYFSMANLLKNKNFPWVLRAAQQKPEAVFAIAGGGSLSREAAALGLDHLNNVVYLGYVTDGEAKALMQNCKAFLFPTLYEGFGIPPLEAIACGAPRVMVSDTPCMWEIYGDHADYIDLAVNSGDVDRFTPGHDARAVLQRYSWTQSA
;
A
#
# COMPACT_ATOMS: atom_id res chain seq x y z
N ASN A 1 -20.76 -2.24 -2.57
CA ASN A 1 -21.09 -1.00 -3.25
C ASN A 1 -20.04 0.06 -2.94
N ARG A 2 -19.43 0.63 -3.99
CA ARG A 2 -18.34 1.62 -3.90
C ARG A 2 -18.74 2.85 -3.07
N VAL A 3 -19.92 3.38 -3.33
CA VAL A 3 -20.45 4.58 -2.63
C VAL A 3 -20.53 4.33 -1.12
N ARG A 4 -20.99 3.15 -0.72
CA ARG A 4 -21.11 2.80 0.70
C ARG A 4 -19.73 2.64 1.36
N ALA A 5 -18.78 2.02 0.67
CA ALA A 5 -17.42 1.85 1.19
C ALA A 5 -16.72 3.21 1.34
N ASP A 6 -16.84 4.09 0.36
CA ASP A 6 -16.27 5.44 0.43
C ASP A 6 -16.84 6.23 1.60
N ALA A 7 -18.15 6.14 1.84
CA ALA A 7 -18.79 6.84 2.96
C ALA A 7 -18.30 6.37 4.34
N MET A 8 -17.85 5.10 4.45
CA MET A 8 -17.29 4.59 5.71
C MET A 8 -15.97 5.27 6.10
N VAL A 9 -15.20 5.69 5.11
CA VAL A 9 -13.86 6.26 5.30
C VAL A 9 -13.87 7.78 5.12
N PHE A 10 -14.47 8.25 4.02
CA PHE A 10 -14.43 9.65 3.58
C PHE A 10 -15.74 10.39 3.74
N GLY A 11 -16.68 9.86 4.54
CA GLY A 11 -17.96 10.49 4.82
C GLY A 11 -17.84 11.76 5.67
N ASP A 12 -18.94 12.21 6.21
CA ASP A 12 -19.00 13.40 7.07
C ASP A 12 -19.55 13.01 8.45
N PRO A 13 -18.73 13.05 9.53
CA PRO A 13 -17.27 13.32 9.51
C PRO A 13 -16.46 12.14 8.97
N PRO A 14 -15.29 12.41 8.36
CA PRO A 14 -14.42 11.31 7.89
C PRO A 14 -13.81 10.56 9.07
N LYS A 15 -13.61 9.25 8.90
CA LYS A 15 -13.03 8.41 9.95
C LYS A 15 -11.58 8.80 10.25
N TRP A 16 -10.82 9.13 9.20
CA TRP A 16 -9.44 9.60 9.33
C TRP A 16 -9.30 10.94 8.59
N PRO A 17 -9.45 12.06 9.30
CA PRO A 17 -9.45 13.40 8.67
C PRO A 17 -8.16 13.76 7.93
N GLN A 18 -7.03 13.09 8.26
CA GLN A 18 -5.73 13.30 7.62
C GLN A 18 -5.69 12.73 6.20
N LEU A 19 -6.62 11.83 5.85
CA LEU A 19 -6.65 11.17 4.56
C LEU A 19 -7.63 11.88 3.61
N ARG A 20 -7.09 12.32 2.47
CA ARG A 20 -7.88 12.88 1.38
C ARG A 20 -7.74 11.99 0.15
N LYS A 21 -8.84 11.81 -0.59
CA LYS A 21 -8.86 10.98 -1.79
C LYS A 21 -7.75 11.41 -2.77
N GLY A 22 -6.95 10.44 -3.21
CA GLY A 22 -5.87 10.66 -4.17
C GLY A 22 -4.61 11.32 -3.61
N GLU A 23 -4.54 11.59 -2.31
CA GLU A 23 -3.46 12.36 -1.69
C GLU A 23 -2.67 11.59 -0.64
N TYR A 24 -2.83 10.27 -0.55
CA TYR A 24 -2.08 9.43 0.39
C TYR A 24 -1.58 8.15 -0.26
N TYR A 25 -0.45 7.65 0.23
CA TYR A 25 0.04 6.31 -0.05
C TYR A 25 -0.55 5.35 0.97
N PHE A 26 -0.89 4.14 0.54
CA PHE A 26 -1.50 3.15 1.41
C PHE A 26 -0.69 1.87 1.44
N SER A 27 -0.48 1.33 2.63
CA SER A 27 0.18 0.04 2.85
C SER A 27 -0.58 -0.75 3.90
N MET A 28 -0.63 -2.06 3.73
CA MET A 28 -1.09 -2.99 4.75
C MET A 28 0.12 -3.72 5.31
N ALA A 29 0.31 -3.62 6.62
CA ALA A 29 1.47 -4.17 7.29
C ALA A 29 1.06 -4.99 8.52
N ASN A 30 1.96 -5.83 8.95
CA ASN A 30 1.91 -6.49 10.23
C ASN A 30 3.33 -6.55 10.81
N LEU A 31 3.50 -7.17 11.96
CA LEU A 31 4.81 -7.25 12.62
C LEU A 31 5.76 -8.28 11.98
N LEU A 32 5.34 -8.97 10.93
CA LEU A 32 6.20 -9.90 10.22
C LEU A 32 7.28 -9.14 9.46
N LYS A 33 8.53 -9.56 9.64
CA LYS A 33 9.70 -8.90 9.03
C LYS A 33 9.64 -8.85 7.52
N ASN A 34 9.05 -9.87 6.87
CA ASN A 34 8.95 -9.92 5.42
C ASN A 34 8.07 -8.82 4.83
N LYS A 35 7.16 -8.23 5.59
CA LYS A 35 6.32 -7.12 5.13
C LYS A 35 7.07 -5.79 5.06
N ASN A 36 8.24 -5.72 5.67
CA ASN A 36 9.16 -4.60 5.55
C ASN A 36 8.55 -3.24 5.92
N PHE A 37 7.77 -3.22 7.00
CA PHE A 37 7.19 -2.01 7.56
C PHE A 37 8.21 -0.85 7.72
N PRO A 38 9.46 -1.08 8.17
CA PRO A 38 10.44 -0.02 8.28
C PRO A 38 10.73 0.74 6.98
N TRP A 39 10.62 0.09 5.82
CA TRP A 39 10.81 0.77 4.54
C TRP A 39 9.77 1.88 4.34
N VAL A 40 8.51 1.63 4.69
CA VAL A 40 7.43 2.62 4.58
C VAL A 40 7.72 3.81 5.47
N LEU A 41 8.20 3.58 6.69
CA LEU A 41 8.57 4.66 7.61
C LEU A 41 9.72 5.50 7.10
N ARG A 42 10.73 4.87 6.50
CA ARG A 42 11.86 5.60 5.90
C ARG A 42 11.43 6.41 4.68
N ALA A 43 10.53 5.86 3.86
CA ALA A 43 9.94 6.62 2.76
C ALA A 43 9.19 7.85 3.27
N ALA A 44 8.41 7.71 4.32
CA ALA A 44 7.71 8.82 4.96
C ALA A 44 8.66 9.88 5.53
N GLN A 45 9.75 9.44 6.13
CA GLN A 45 10.78 10.34 6.66
C GLN A 45 11.44 11.18 5.56
N GLN A 46 11.69 10.57 4.41
CA GLN A 46 12.32 11.25 3.27
C GLN A 46 11.36 12.13 2.48
N LYS A 47 10.06 11.94 2.68
CA LYS A 47 9.02 12.66 1.95
C LYS A 47 7.99 13.27 2.92
N PRO A 48 8.40 14.28 3.69
CA PRO A 48 7.56 14.82 4.77
C PRO A 48 6.29 15.51 4.28
N GLU A 49 6.21 15.91 3.02
CA GLU A 49 5.03 16.52 2.41
C GLU A 49 3.95 15.50 2.00
N ALA A 50 4.30 14.22 1.91
CA ALA A 50 3.37 13.16 1.54
C ALA A 50 2.77 12.48 2.78
N VAL A 51 1.55 11.98 2.67
CA VAL A 51 0.84 11.25 3.72
C VAL A 51 0.91 9.75 3.44
N PHE A 52 1.27 8.98 4.46
CA PHE A 52 1.36 7.52 4.40
C PHE A 52 0.38 6.92 5.40
N ALA A 53 -0.60 6.19 4.90
CA ALA A 53 -1.58 5.47 5.71
C ALA A 53 -1.18 4.00 5.81
N ILE A 54 -1.09 3.48 7.01
CA ILE A 54 -0.68 2.10 7.27
C ILE A 54 -1.76 1.40 8.08
N ALA A 55 -2.40 0.40 7.47
CA ALA A 55 -3.35 -0.48 8.12
C ALA A 55 -2.64 -1.75 8.58
N GLY A 56 -3.05 -2.26 9.72
CA GLY A 56 -2.55 -3.52 10.24
C GLY A 56 -2.71 -3.64 11.73
N GLY A 57 -2.88 -4.86 12.19
CA GLY A 57 -2.99 -5.14 13.61
C GLY A 57 -1.65 -5.11 14.33
N GLY A 58 -1.70 -5.10 15.64
CA GLY A 58 -0.54 -5.08 16.49
C GLY A 58 -0.07 -3.67 16.83
N SER A 59 1.14 -3.58 17.35
CA SER A 59 1.70 -2.34 17.86
C SER A 59 2.71 -1.74 16.87
N LEU A 60 2.24 -1.37 15.66
CA LEU A 60 3.09 -0.76 14.63
C LEU A 60 3.72 0.55 15.12
N SER A 61 2.99 1.35 15.89
CA SER A 61 3.54 2.56 16.50
C SER A 61 4.65 2.29 17.51
N ARG A 62 4.55 1.19 18.26
CA ARG A 62 5.61 0.74 19.17
C ARG A 62 6.85 0.28 18.41
N GLU A 63 6.65 -0.44 17.30
CA GLU A 63 7.74 -0.83 16.42
C GLU A 63 8.44 0.40 15.81
N ALA A 64 7.67 1.39 15.40
CA ALA A 64 8.21 2.66 14.92
C ALA A 64 9.05 3.36 16.00
N ALA A 65 8.59 3.37 17.25
CA ALA A 65 9.33 3.92 18.38
C ALA A 65 10.67 3.20 18.59
N ALA A 66 10.67 1.86 18.48
CA ALA A 66 11.90 1.07 18.60
C ALA A 66 12.92 1.40 17.50
N LEU A 67 12.46 1.85 16.35
CA LEU A 67 13.30 2.29 15.22
C LEU A 67 13.68 3.78 15.29
N GLY A 68 13.17 4.52 16.28
CA GLY A 68 13.35 5.98 16.36
C GLY A 68 12.57 6.77 15.32
N LEU A 69 11.51 6.18 14.75
CA LEU A 69 10.70 6.74 13.65
C LEU A 69 9.26 7.03 14.07
N ASP A 70 8.98 7.12 15.37
CA ASP A 70 7.64 7.39 15.92
C ASP A 70 7.26 8.88 15.91
N HIS A 71 8.19 9.77 15.62
CA HIS A 71 7.97 11.21 15.56
C HIS A 71 7.44 11.72 14.21
N LEU A 72 7.23 10.84 13.25
CA LEU A 72 6.78 11.22 11.91
C LEU A 72 5.29 11.61 11.95
N ASN A 73 4.99 12.86 11.62
CA ASN A 73 3.64 13.39 11.64
C ASN A 73 2.86 13.17 10.33
N ASN A 74 3.53 12.61 9.31
CA ASN A 74 2.93 12.28 8.01
C ASN A 74 2.60 10.78 7.86
N VAL A 75 2.68 10.01 8.94
CA VAL A 75 2.26 8.59 8.99
C VAL A 75 0.99 8.50 9.82
N VAL A 76 -0.04 7.89 9.24
CA VAL A 76 -1.32 7.66 9.89
C VAL A 76 -1.50 6.16 10.11
N TYR A 77 -1.51 5.75 11.38
CA TYR A 77 -1.74 4.35 11.76
C TYR A 77 -3.24 4.11 11.87
N LEU A 78 -3.77 3.28 10.98
CA LEU A 78 -5.20 3.03 10.90
C LEU A 78 -5.65 1.88 11.82
N GLY A 79 -4.69 1.08 12.30
CA GLY A 79 -5.01 -0.13 13.04
C GLY A 79 -5.67 -1.17 12.15
N TYR A 80 -6.52 -1.99 12.74
CA TYR A 80 -7.30 -2.97 12.00
C TYR A 80 -8.40 -2.27 11.19
N VAL A 81 -8.48 -2.59 9.92
CA VAL A 81 -9.53 -2.06 9.01
C VAL A 81 -10.41 -3.20 8.52
N THR A 82 -11.69 -2.91 8.32
CA THR A 82 -12.64 -3.87 7.73
C THR A 82 -12.36 -4.03 6.23
N ASP A 83 -12.91 -5.09 5.63
CA ASP A 83 -12.77 -5.31 4.18
C ASP A 83 -13.32 -4.14 3.37
N GLY A 84 -14.45 -3.56 3.78
CA GLY A 84 -15.03 -2.39 3.13
C GLY A 84 -14.16 -1.15 3.25
N GLU A 85 -13.58 -0.91 4.42
CA GLU A 85 -12.63 0.18 4.64
C GLU A 85 -11.36 -0.01 3.82
N ALA A 86 -10.79 -1.23 3.80
CA ALA A 86 -9.60 -1.55 3.01
C ALA A 86 -9.85 -1.29 1.52
N LYS A 87 -11.02 -1.69 1.02
CA LYS A 87 -11.42 -1.45 -0.38
C LYS A 87 -11.48 0.05 -0.69
N ALA A 88 -12.11 0.84 0.15
CA ALA A 88 -12.18 2.29 -0.03
C ALA A 88 -10.79 2.94 0.02
N LEU A 89 -9.93 2.49 0.93
CA LEU A 89 -8.57 2.98 1.07
C LEU A 89 -7.72 2.65 -0.17
N MET A 90 -7.84 1.44 -0.71
CA MET A 90 -7.15 1.03 -1.92
C MET A 90 -7.60 1.81 -3.15
N GLN A 91 -8.91 2.01 -3.29
CA GLN A 91 -9.49 2.72 -4.44
C GLN A 91 -9.07 4.19 -4.52
N ASN A 92 -8.87 4.82 -3.37
CA ASN A 92 -8.68 6.26 -3.27
C ASN A 92 -7.24 6.66 -2.88
N CYS A 93 -6.32 5.71 -2.78
CA CYS A 93 -4.92 6.01 -2.54
C CYS A 93 -4.25 6.56 -3.80
N LYS A 94 -3.15 7.25 -3.61
CA LYS A 94 -2.25 7.65 -4.69
C LYS A 94 -1.52 6.44 -5.27
N ALA A 95 -1.04 5.57 -4.40
CA ALA A 95 -0.48 4.27 -4.75
C ALA A 95 -0.57 3.31 -3.56
N PHE A 96 -0.72 2.03 -3.86
CA PHE A 96 -0.61 0.96 -2.87
C PHE A 96 0.84 0.49 -2.84
N LEU A 97 1.45 0.48 -1.65
CA LEU A 97 2.85 0.13 -1.44
C LEU A 97 2.98 -1.29 -0.87
N PHE A 98 3.77 -2.11 -1.52
CA PHE A 98 4.04 -3.48 -1.09
C PHE A 98 5.55 -3.76 -1.12
N PRO A 99 6.31 -3.20 -0.16
CA PRO A 99 7.77 -3.30 -0.13
C PRO A 99 8.26 -4.60 0.54
N THR A 100 7.62 -5.71 0.27
CA THR A 100 7.91 -6.99 0.89
C THR A 100 9.34 -7.46 0.61
N LEU A 101 9.98 -8.09 1.60
CA LEU A 101 11.31 -8.67 1.43
C LEU A 101 11.24 -9.98 0.65
N TYR A 102 10.23 -10.80 0.91
CA TYR A 102 9.96 -12.06 0.21
C TYR A 102 8.49 -12.45 0.36
N GLU A 103 7.94 -13.05 -0.67
CA GLU A 103 6.55 -13.51 -0.70
C GLU A 103 6.46 -14.77 -1.55
N GLY A 104 5.48 -15.64 -1.23
CA GLY A 104 5.15 -16.78 -2.07
C GLY A 104 4.46 -16.36 -3.37
N PHE A 105 3.40 -15.54 -3.28
CA PHE A 105 2.63 -15.08 -4.44
C PHE A 105 2.36 -13.57 -4.45
N GLY A 106 2.22 -12.93 -3.29
CA GLY A 106 1.95 -11.48 -3.23
C GLY A 106 0.52 -11.11 -3.59
N ILE A 107 -0.46 -11.71 -2.92
CA ILE A 107 -1.90 -11.46 -3.14
C ILE A 107 -2.34 -10.02 -2.88
N PRO A 108 -1.85 -9.30 -1.83
CA PRO A 108 -2.33 -7.96 -1.55
C PRO A 108 -2.27 -6.96 -2.70
N PRO A 109 -1.22 -6.90 -3.53
CA PRO A 109 -1.24 -6.03 -4.70
C PRO A 109 -2.31 -6.41 -5.73
N LEU A 110 -2.60 -7.69 -5.92
CA LEU A 110 -3.70 -8.14 -6.79
C LEU A 110 -5.04 -7.68 -6.26
N GLU A 111 -5.26 -7.77 -4.96
CA GLU A 111 -6.47 -7.26 -4.31
C GLU A 111 -6.60 -5.74 -4.50
N ALA A 112 -5.52 -5.01 -4.34
CA ALA A 112 -5.50 -3.57 -4.55
C ALA A 112 -5.89 -3.20 -5.99
N ILE A 113 -5.33 -3.90 -6.98
CA ILE A 113 -5.68 -3.70 -8.39
C ILE A 113 -7.16 -4.04 -8.63
N ALA A 114 -7.64 -5.17 -8.11
CA ALA A 114 -9.04 -5.59 -8.24
C ALA A 114 -10.00 -4.59 -7.61
N CYS A 115 -9.60 -3.94 -6.51
CA CYS A 115 -10.38 -2.89 -5.87
C CYS A 115 -10.33 -1.55 -6.62
N GLY A 116 -9.45 -1.39 -7.60
CA GLY A 116 -9.33 -0.19 -8.40
C GLY A 116 -8.27 0.80 -7.92
N ALA A 117 -7.25 0.32 -7.20
CA ALA A 117 -6.10 1.15 -6.87
C ALA A 117 -5.47 1.69 -8.16
N PRO A 118 -5.19 3.01 -8.26
CA PRO A 118 -4.68 3.58 -9.50
C PRO A 118 -3.25 3.12 -9.81
N ARG A 119 -2.47 2.79 -8.77
CA ARG A 119 -1.10 2.31 -8.91
C ARG A 119 -0.76 1.31 -7.82
N VAL A 120 0.10 0.35 -8.15
CA VAL A 120 0.72 -0.54 -7.17
C VAL A 120 2.24 -0.48 -7.33
N MET A 121 2.93 -0.39 -6.20
CA MET A 121 4.38 -0.40 -6.13
C MET A 121 4.81 -1.63 -5.36
N VAL A 122 5.56 -2.50 -6.00
CA VAL A 122 5.99 -3.78 -5.44
C VAL A 122 7.51 -3.86 -5.38
N SER A 123 8.03 -4.71 -4.52
CA SER A 123 9.47 -4.91 -4.41
C SER A 123 10.08 -5.42 -5.71
N ASP A 124 11.25 -4.95 -6.06
CA ASP A 124 12.05 -5.45 -7.18
C ASP A 124 12.64 -6.81 -6.81
N THR A 125 11.81 -7.84 -6.90
CA THR A 125 12.17 -9.23 -6.61
C THR A 125 11.68 -10.16 -7.73
N PRO A 126 12.34 -11.33 -7.92
CA PRO A 126 11.93 -12.26 -8.98
C PRO A 126 10.47 -12.68 -8.91
N CYS A 127 9.93 -12.90 -7.69
CA CYS A 127 8.53 -13.27 -7.50
C CYS A 127 7.59 -12.18 -8.01
N MET A 128 7.87 -10.92 -7.71
CA MET A 128 7.03 -9.80 -8.14
C MET A 128 7.12 -9.59 -9.65
N TRP A 129 8.29 -9.74 -10.24
CA TRP A 129 8.47 -9.68 -11.69
C TRP A 129 7.71 -10.78 -12.42
N GLU A 130 7.71 -12.00 -11.87
CA GLU A 130 6.95 -13.11 -12.44
C GLU A 130 5.46 -12.84 -12.49
N ILE A 131 4.91 -12.23 -11.44
CA ILE A 131 3.48 -11.97 -11.32
C ILE A 131 3.08 -10.71 -12.08
N TYR A 132 3.78 -9.61 -11.87
CA TYR A 132 3.35 -8.28 -12.32
C TYR A 132 4.02 -7.82 -13.61
N GLY A 133 5.20 -8.33 -13.96
CA GLY A 133 5.91 -7.92 -15.18
C GLY A 133 5.99 -6.41 -15.31
N ASP A 134 5.57 -5.87 -16.45
CA ASP A 134 5.57 -4.42 -16.73
C ASP A 134 4.33 -3.68 -16.17
N HIS A 135 3.50 -4.35 -15.37
CA HIS A 135 2.21 -3.82 -14.91
C HIS A 135 2.24 -3.27 -13.49
N ALA A 136 3.42 -3.10 -12.91
CA ALA A 136 3.60 -2.48 -11.60
C ALA A 136 4.84 -1.60 -11.62
N ASP A 137 4.95 -0.70 -10.67
CA ASP A 137 6.17 0.03 -10.38
C ASP A 137 6.99 -0.75 -9.37
N TYR A 138 8.32 -0.72 -9.49
CA TYR A 138 9.21 -1.53 -8.68
C TYR A 138 10.00 -0.69 -7.68
N ILE A 139 10.03 -1.19 -6.43
CA ILE A 139 10.74 -0.59 -5.31
C ILE A 139 12.10 -1.27 -5.19
N ASP A 140 13.18 -0.49 -5.30
CA ASP A 140 14.53 -0.97 -5.00
C ASP A 140 14.70 -0.95 -3.47
N LEU A 141 14.71 -2.14 -2.86
CA LEU A 141 14.83 -2.29 -1.42
C LEU A 141 16.22 -1.93 -0.88
N ALA A 142 17.24 -1.92 -1.73
CA ALA A 142 18.61 -1.58 -1.34
C ALA A 142 18.79 -0.06 -1.17
N VAL A 143 17.94 0.73 -1.82
CA VAL A 143 17.97 2.18 -1.74
C VAL A 143 16.87 2.61 -0.79
N ASN A 144 17.24 3.22 0.33
CA ASN A 144 16.28 3.86 1.25
C ASN A 144 15.75 5.15 0.61
N SER A 145 15.24 5.03 -0.61
CA SER A 145 14.72 6.20 -1.31
C SER A 145 13.23 6.33 -1.04
N GLY A 146 12.84 7.50 -0.60
CA GLY A 146 11.44 7.90 -0.57
C GLY A 146 10.89 8.18 -1.96
N ASP A 147 11.45 7.57 -3.01
CA ASP A 147 11.07 7.81 -4.41
C ASP A 147 9.80 7.02 -4.78
N VAL A 148 8.76 7.25 -3.98
CA VAL A 148 7.42 6.71 -4.18
C VAL A 148 6.66 7.44 -5.29
N ASP A 149 7.22 8.50 -5.86
CA ASP A 149 6.65 9.24 -6.99
C ASP A 149 7.26 8.82 -8.33
N ARG A 150 8.16 7.86 -8.33
CA ARG A 150 8.77 7.34 -9.55
C ARG A 150 7.79 6.45 -10.30
N PHE A 151 6.83 7.09 -10.94
CA PHE A 151 5.83 6.42 -11.74
C PHE A 151 6.34 6.27 -13.17
N THR A 152 6.19 5.07 -13.71
CA THR A 152 6.37 4.84 -15.14
C THR A 152 5.03 5.07 -15.82
N PRO A 153 4.87 6.16 -16.61
CA PRO A 153 3.61 6.41 -17.31
C PRO A 153 3.26 5.27 -18.25
N GLY A 154 1.99 4.87 -18.28
CA GLY A 154 1.47 3.93 -19.24
C GLY A 154 1.33 2.49 -18.79
N HIS A 155 1.65 2.16 -17.55
CA HIS A 155 1.39 0.82 -17.01
C HIS A 155 -0.08 0.60 -16.72
N ASP A 156 -0.68 -0.38 -17.38
CA ASP A 156 -2.03 -0.84 -17.07
C ASP A 156 -1.95 -2.07 -16.14
N ALA A 157 -2.04 -1.82 -14.86
CA ALA A 157 -2.01 -2.87 -13.83
C ALA A 157 -3.16 -3.87 -13.99
N ARG A 158 -4.28 -3.47 -14.61
CA ARG A 158 -5.45 -4.35 -14.78
C ARG A 158 -5.18 -5.55 -15.68
N ALA A 159 -4.22 -5.47 -16.59
CA ALA A 159 -3.85 -6.60 -17.44
C ALA A 159 -3.39 -7.81 -16.62
N VAL A 160 -2.85 -7.61 -15.43
CA VAL A 160 -2.44 -8.69 -14.51
C VAL A 160 -3.64 -9.52 -14.07
N LEU A 161 -4.80 -8.90 -13.84
CA LEU A 161 -6.00 -9.60 -13.37
C LEU A 161 -6.51 -10.63 -14.38
N GLN A 162 -6.29 -10.40 -15.67
CA GLN A 162 -6.69 -11.35 -16.72
C GLN A 162 -5.86 -12.64 -16.66
N ARG A 163 -4.62 -12.56 -16.17
CA ARG A 163 -3.71 -13.70 -16.03
C ARG A 163 -4.01 -14.56 -14.80
N TYR A 164 -4.58 -13.97 -13.76
CA TYR A 164 -4.80 -14.59 -12.45
C TYR A 164 -6.24 -14.52 -12.00
N SER A 165 -7.19 -14.87 -12.89
CA SER A 165 -8.58 -14.99 -12.49
C SER A 165 -8.77 -16.22 -11.60
N TRP A 166 -9.55 -16.09 -10.55
CA TRP A 166 -9.87 -17.19 -9.62
C TRP A 166 -10.46 -18.42 -10.32
N THR A 167 -11.07 -18.23 -11.49
CA THR A 167 -11.59 -19.32 -12.32
C THR A 167 -10.51 -20.13 -13.02
N GLN A 168 -9.28 -19.63 -13.12
CA GLN A 168 -8.14 -20.33 -13.70
C GLN A 168 -7.27 -21.03 -12.64
N SER A 169 -7.52 -20.72 -11.38
CA SER A 169 -6.74 -21.27 -10.24
C SER A 169 -7.45 -22.42 -9.53
N ALA A 170 -8.62 -22.80 -10.02
CA ALA A 170 -9.40 -23.94 -9.49
C ALA A 170 -9.06 -25.23 -10.23
#